data_683dff3d58b3f6868b86984d37c6ba1b
#
_entry.id   683dff3d58b3f6868b86984d37c6ba1b
#
_cell.length_a   1.000
_cell.length_b   1.000
_cell.length_c   1.000
_cell.angle_alpha   90.00
_cell.angle_beta   90.00
_cell.angle_gamma   90.00
#
_symmetry.space_group_name_H-M   'P 1'
#
loop_
_entity.id
_entity.type
_entity.pdbx_description
1 polymer ?
#
loop_
_entity_poly.entity_id
_entity_poly.type
_entity_poly.pdbx_seq_one_letter_code
_entity_poly.pdbx_strand_id
1 'polypeptide(L)'
;GYENSVVSGGLGTSFEQYDDFFFSPTFRTTYENLTTSSSASNNLKKQEGTYFTTEVGYSLDLDKRNQRFQTSDGFQSKFTQKIPLISDSDTLLNGYQFDTFHSYNDVTASLGLYLRAVTGLTDDVRLSERVNLPRKRLRGFESGKIGPVDDKDYVGGNYAASLNFQTNLPFLFPSFQSMDFNYFVDAGNVWGVDYSNSVGDSSQIRSSTGVGLEWFSPIGPFTFTL
;
A
#
# COMPACT_ATOMS: atom_id res chain seq x y z
N GLY A 1 5.54 -19.83 9.69
CA GLY A 1 4.37 -18.96 9.46
C GLY A 1 3.83 -18.40 10.76
N TYR A 2 2.94 -17.46 10.65
CA TYR A 2 2.25 -16.81 11.78
C TYR A 2 0.78 -16.61 11.46
N GLU A 3 -0.03 -16.45 12.49
CA GLU A 3 -1.44 -16.09 12.43
C GLU A 3 -1.68 -14.85 13.29
N ASN A 4 -2.49 -13.93 12.79
CA ASN A 4 -2.77 -12.67 13.45
C ASN A 4 -4.29 -12.46 13.55
N SER A 5 -4.80 -12.35 14.77
CA SER A 5 -6.19 -12.02 15.07
C SER A 5 -6.28 -10.58 15.54
N VAL A 6 -7.04 -9.75 14.81
CA VAL A 6 -7.11 -8.31 15.07
C VAL A 6 -8.55 -7.88 15.27
N VAL A 7 -8.81 -7.16 16.36
CA VAL A 7 -10.05 -6.43 16.62
C VAL A 7 -9.73 -4.96 16.73
N SER A 8 -10.38 -4.13 15.93
CA SER A 8 -10.15 -2.69 15.97
C SER A 8 -11.45 -1.90 15.87
N GLY A 9 -11.48 -0.76 16.55
CA GLY A 9 -12.53 0.25 16.46
C GLY A 9 -11.91 1.63 16.23
N GLY A 10 -12.62 2.49 15.54
CA GLY A 10 -12.10 3.84 15.31
C GLY A 10 -13.15 4.80 14.80
N LEU A 11 -12.80 6.08 14.86
CA LEU A 11 -13.59 7.20 14.36
C LEU A 11 -12.71 8.00 13.41
N GLY A 12 -13.33 8.56 12.39
CA GLY A 12 -12.65 9.44 11.45
C GLY A 12 -13.63 10.38 10.77
N THR A 13 -13.12 11.46 10.28
CA THR A 13 -13.88 12.44 9.51
C THR A 13 -13.00 12.99 8.40
N SER A 14 -13.60 13.74 7.48
CA SER A 14 -12.89 14.41 6.39
C SER A 14 -13.48 15.79 6.17
N PHE A 15 -12.61 16.77 6.09
CA PHE A 15 -12.98 18.17 5.86
C PHE A 15 -12.27 18.69 4.62
N GLU A 16 -13.00 19.32 3.75
CA GLU A 16 -12.41 20.15 2.71
C GLU A 16 -11.99 21.49 3.32
N GLN A 17 -10.68 21.71 3.42
CA GLN A 17 -10.11 22.94 4.00
C GLN A 17 -9.95 24.06 2.98
N TYR A 18 -9.63 23.69 1.75
CA TYR A 18 -9.52 24.55 0.57
C TYR A 18 -9.98 23.73 -0.63
N ASP A 19 -10.23 24.39 -1.74
CA ASP A 19 -10.68 23.75 -2.99
C ASP A 19 -9.82 22.52 -3.34
N ASP A 20 -10.45 21.36 -3.34
CA ASP A 20 -9.83 20.04 -3.62
C ASP A 20 -8.76 19.59 -2.61
N PHE A 21 -8.61 20.27 -1.47
CA PHE A 21 -7.69 19.90 -0.40
C PHE A 21 -8.44 19.42 0.84
N PHE A 22 -8.28 18.15 1.17
CA PHE A 22 -8.97 17.46 2.26
C PHE A 22 -8.02 17.14 3.41
N PHE A 23 -8.45 17.47 4.63
CA PHE A 23 -7.84 17.00 5.87
C PHE A 23 -8.73 15.93 6.51
N SER A 24 -8.16 14.77 6.79
CA SER A 24 -8.94 13.64 7.32
C SER A 24 -8.26 13.09 8.57
N PRO A 25 -8.60 13.59 9.77
CA PRO A 25 -8.13 13.04 11.03
C PRO A 25 -8.84 11.72 11.36
N THR A 26 -8.12 10.81 12.02
CA THR A 26 -8.62 9.52 12.49
C THR A 26 -8.13 9.22 13.89
N PHE A 27 -8.94 8.49 14.65
CA PHE A 27 -8.58 7.90 15.93
C PHE A 27 -8.92 6.42 15.84
N ARG A 28 -7.99 5.55 16.24
CA ARG A 28 -8.17 4.10 16.18
C ARG A 28 -7.59 3.44 17.42
N THR A 29 -8.30 2.44 17.92
CA THR A 29 -7.80 1.51 18.92
C THR A 29 -7.81 0.11 18.34
N THR A 30 -6.73 -0.63 18.54
CA THR A 30 -6.54 -1.98 18.02
C THR A 30 -6.08 -2.89 19.15
N TYR A 31 -6.69 -4.06 19.21
CA TYR A 31 -6.27 -5.18 20.01
C TYR A 31 -5.88 -6.32 19.09
N GLU A 32 -4.67 -6.81 19.25
CA GLU A 32 -4.05 -7.80 18.38
C GLU A 32 -3.55 -8.99 19.17
N ASN A 33 -3.75 -10.20 18.66
CA ASN A 33 -3.15 -11.41 19.17
C ASN A 33 -2.37 -12.10 18.06
N LEU A 34 -1.04 -12.10 18.19
CA LEU A 34 -0.11 -12.72 17.26
C LEU A 34 0.32 -14.07 17.78
N THR A 35 0.11 -15.11 16.99
CA THR A 35 0.55 -16.49 17.27
C THR A 35 1.45 -17.00 16.16
N THR A 36 2.39 -17.87 16.50
CA THR A 36 3.35 -18.40 15.53
C THR A 36 3.24 -19.92 15.44
N SER A 37 3.55 -20.47 14.26
CA SER A 37 3.65 -21.91 14.08
C SER A 37 4.96 -22.46 14.69
N SER A 38 5.00 -23.74 14.98
CA SER A 38 6.21 -24.41 15.46
C SER A 38 7.42 -24.26 14.52
N SER A 39 7.14 -24.11 13.21
CA SER A 39 8.13 -23.93 12.15
C SER A 39 8.54 -22.48 11.90
N ALA A 40 7.99 -21.52 12.64
CA ALA A 40 8.37 -20.11 12.50
C ALA A 40 9.79 -19.85 12.98
N SER A 41 10.42 -18.81 12.45
CA SER A 41 11.76 -18.39 12.88
C SER A 41 11.76 -17.95 14.35
N ASN A 42 12.94 -17.96 14.97
CA ASN A 42 13.09 -17.53 16.35
C ASN A 42 12.73 -16.06 16.56
N ASN A 43 12.96 -15.22 15.54
CA ASN A 43 12.60 -13.79 15.60
C ASN A 43 11.08 -13.60 15.59
N LEU A 44 10.35 -14.39 14.79
CA LEU A 44 8.89 -14.38 14.78
C LEU A 44 8.31 -14.86 16.11
N LYS A 45 8.85 -15.95 16.67
CA LYS A 45 8.42 -16.50 17.97
C LYS A 45 8.58 -15.50 19.13
N LYS A 46 9.60 -14.65 19.08
CA LYS A 46 9.79 -13.59 20.10
C LYS A 46 8.72 -12.51 20.06
N GLN A 47 8.04 -12.36 18.93
CA GLN A 47 6.98 -11.37 18.75
C GLN A 47 5.58 -11.93 19.03
N GLU A 48 5.48 -13.19 19.43
CA GLU A 48 4.23 -13.81 19.86
C GLU A 48 3.69 -13.13 21.11
N GLY A 49 2.41 -12.81 21.10
CA GLY A 49 1.76 -12.13 22.23
C GLY A 49 0.54 -11.33 21.87
N THR A 50 0.05 -10.65 22.84
CA THR A 50 -1.11 -9.78 22.74
C THR A 50 -0.67 -8.33 22.85
N TYR A 51 -1.21 -7.48 21.98
CA TYR A 51 -0.81 -6.10 21.86
C TYR A 51 -2.01 -5.17 21.81
N PHE A 52 -1.90 -4.06 22.49
CA PHE A 52 -2.87 -2.99 22.46
C PHE A 52 -2.23 -1.73 21.89
N THR A 53 -2.93 -1.08 20.95
CA THR A 53 -2.46 0.16 20.34
C THR A 53 -3.62 1.14 20.19
N THR A 54 -3.43 2.36 20.66
CA THR A 54 -4.29 3.50 20.35
C THR A 54 -3.47 4.52 19.56
N GLU A 55 -3.94 4.87 18.38
CA GLU A 55 -3.25 5.77 17.45
C GLU A 55 -4.15 6.94 17.03
N VAL A 56 -3.52 8.08 16.78
CA VAL A 56 -4.10 9.18 16.02
C VAL A 56 -3.46 9.18 14.63
N GLY A 57 -4.28 9.29 13.62
CA GLY A 57 -3.81 9.43 12.26
C GLY A 57 -4.38 10.67 11.60
N TYR A 58 -3.78 11.06 10.50
CA TYR A 58 -4.36 12.03 9.58
C TYR A 58 -3.90 11.78 8.15
N SER A 59 -4.69 12.26 7.21
CA SER A 59 -4.26 12.39 5.83
C SER A 59 -4.50 13.80 5.32
N LEU A 60 -3.57 14.26 4.47
CA LEU A 60 -3.65 15.47 3.67
C LEU A 60 -3.77 15.02 2.21
N ASP A 61 -4.87 15.34 1.56
CA ASP A 61 -5.20 14.86 0.22
C ASP A 61 -5.54 16.05 -0.69
N LEU A 62 -4.68 16.33 -1.66
CA LEU A 62 -4.92 17.29 -2.72
C LEU A 62 -5.33 16.51 -3.97
N ASP A 63 -6.62 16.60 -4.33
CA ASP A 63 -7.22 15.85 -5.43
C ASP A 63 -7.66 16.80 -6.57
N LYS A 64 -6.75 17.05 -7.48
CA LYS A 64 -6.94 17.89 -8.68
C LYS A 64 -7.28 17.05 -9.93
N ARG A 65 -7.78 15.83 -9.76
CA ARG A 65 -8.23 15.01 -10.88
C ARG A 65 -9.54 15.56 -11.46
N ASN A 66 -9.67 15.52 -12.77
CA ASN A 66 -10.91 15.93 -13.45
C ASN A 66 -12.14 15.11 -13.02
N GLN A 67 -11.91 13.82 -12.67
CA GLN A 67 -12.94 12.94 -12.11
C GLN A 67 -12.24 11.81 -11.31
N ARG A 68 -12.94 11.26 -10.32
CA ARG A 68 -12.37 10.21 -9.46
C ARG A 68 -12.37 8.82 -10.10
N PHE A 69 -13.22 8.63 -11.07
CA PHE A 69 -13.39 7.37 -11.78
C PHE A 69 -13.10 7.61 -13.27
N GLN A 70 -12.35 6.70 -13.92
CA GLN A 70 -11.85 6.91 -15.29
C GLN A 70 -11.10 8.25 -15.44
N THR A 71 -10.25 8.56 -14.49
CA THR A 71 -9.47 9.80 -14.50
C THR A 71 -8.68 9.89 -15.79
N SER A 72 -8.82 11.02 -16.49
CA SER A 72 -8.13 11.26 -17.77
C SER A 72 -7.15 12.42 -17.69
N ASP A 73 -7.29 13.30 -16.69
CA ASP A 73 -6.37 14.43 -16.51
C ASP A 73 -6.28 14.87 -15.05
N GLY A 74 -5.18 15.55 -14.70
CA GLY A 74 -4.93 16.07 -13.38
C GLY A 74 -4.08 15.14 -12.50
N PHE A 75 -4.11 15.37 -11.20
CA PHE A 75 -3.29 14.59 -10.25
C PHE A 75 -3.95 14.49 -8.88
N GLN A 76 -3.51 13.51 -8.10
CA GLN A 76 -3.79 13.39 -6.67
C GLN A 76 -2.47 13.28 -5.92
N SER A 77 -2.32 14.02 -4.82
CA SER A 77 -1.20 13.96 -3.91
C SER A 77 -1.72 13.74 -2.49
N LYS A 78 -1.37 12.60 -1.89
CA LYS A 78 -1.88 12.21 -0.57
C LYS A 78 -0.75 11.85 0.38
N PHE A 79 -0.64 12.57 1.47
CA PHE A 79 0.21 12.21 2.61
C PHE A 79 -0.65 11.62 3.73
N THR A 80 -0.14 10.61 4.40
CA THR A 80 -0.79 9.95 5.56
C THR A 80 0.24 9.74 6.65
N GLN A 81 -0.13 10.06 7.89
CA GLN A 81 0.68 9.77 9.07
C GLN A 81 -0.18 9.13 10.15
N LYS A 82 0.39 8.17 10.87
CA LYS A 82 -0.19 7.55 12.06
C LYS A 82 0.82 7.62 13.18
N ILE A 83 0.37 8.10 14.32
CA ILE A 83 1.17 8.41 15.50
C ILE A 83 0.60 7.61 16.68
N PRO A 84 1.39 6.78 17.35
CA PRO A 84 0.94 6.07 18.54
C PRO A 84 0.72 7.05 19.68
N LEU A 85 -0.37 6.85 20.46
CA LEU A 85 -0.65 7.60 21.70
C LEU A 85 -0.42 6.74 22.93
N ILE A 86 -0.97 5.54 22.92
CA ILE A 86 -0.83 4.51 23.96
C ILE A 86 -0.65 3.20 23.22
N SER A 87 0.50 2.59 23.34
CA SER A 87 0.82 1.39 22.59
C SER A 87 1.80 0.51 23.34
N ASP A 88 1.65 -0.80 23.18
CA ASP A 88 2.66 -1.78 23.61
C ASP A 88 3.86 -1.82 22.67
N SER A 89 3.78 -1.12 21.52
CA SER A 89 4.86 -0.93 20.57
C SER A 89 4.64 0.39 19.82
N ASP A 90 5.46 1.36 20.12
CA ASP A 90 5.33 2.73 19.59
C ASP A 90 5.88 2.79 18.17
N THR A 91 4.99 2.76 17.19
CA THR A 91 5.35 2.75 15.78
C THR A 91 4.76 3.95 15.05
N LEU A 92 5.63 4.76 14.44
CA LEU A 92 5.26 5.87 13.57
C LEU A 92 5.19 5.39 12.12
N LEU A 93 4.03 5.58 11.47
CA LEU A 93 3.85 5.24 10.07
C LEU A 93 3.66 6.51 9.24
N ASN A 94 4.45 6.65 8.17
CA ASN A 94 4.32 7.68 7.16
C ASN A 94 4.00 7.05 5.80
N GLY A 95 3.14 7.69 5.05
CA GLY A 95 2.78 7.27 3.71
C GLY A 95 2.62 8.43 2.77
N TYR A 96 3.10 8.27 1.54
CA TYR A 96 2.89 9.22 0.47
C TYR A 96 2.45 8.51 -0.80
N GLN A 97 1.46 9.09 -1.47
CA GLN A 97 0.98 8.62 -2.76
C GLN A 97 0.84 9.83 -3.67
N PHE A 98 1.30 9.66 -4.90
CA PHE A 98 1.12 10.64 -5.96
C PHE A 98 0.72 9.91 -7.23
N ASP A 99 -0.40 10.27 -7.81
CA ASP A 99 -0.88 9.71 -9.05
C ASP A 99 -1.23 10.88 -9.99
N THR A 100 -0.68 10.88 -11.20
CA THR A 100 -0.95 11.91 -12.23
C THR A 100 -1.42 11.26 -13.53
N PHE A 101 -2.27 11.97 -14.24
CA PHE A 101 -2.96 11.50 -15.43
C PHE A 101 -2.87 12.57 -16.51
N HIS A 102 -2.68 12.13 -17.74
CA HIS A 102 -2.71 13.03 -18.89
C HIS A 102 -3.22 12.29 -20.12
N SER A 103 -4.17 12.94 -20.82
CA SER A 103 -4.74 12.39 -22.05
C SER A 103 -4.28 13.18 -23.28
N TYR A 104 -3.97 12.44 -24.33
CA TYR A 104 -3.69 12.96 -25.64
C TYR A 104 -4.33 12.05 -26.71
N ASN A 105 -5.23 12.62 -27.54
CA ASN A 105 -5.94 11.90 -28.61
C ASN A 105 -6.54 10.56 -28.14
N ASP A 106 -7.41 10.60 -27.11
CA ASP A 106 -8.10 9.45 -26.51
C ASP A 106 -7.21 8.43 -25.77
N VAL A 107 -5.91 8.60 -25.81
CA VAL A 107 -4.97 7.79 -25.02
C VAL A 107 -4.70 8.50 -23.70
N THR A 108 -4.99 7.84 -22.60
CA THR A 108 -4.66 8.34 -21.26
C THR A 108 -3.44 7.59 -20.72
N ALA A 109 -2.43 8.34 -20.30
CA ALA A 109 -1.29 7.83 -19.57
C ALA A 109 -1.37 8.26 -18.10
N SER A 110 -0.92 7.39 -17.21
CA SER A 110 -0.81 7.69 -15.78
C SER A 110 0.55 7.29 -15.23
N LEU A 111 1.01 8.08 -14.25
CA LEU A 111 2.22 7.78 -13.48
C LEU A 111 1.86 7.82 -12.00
N GLY A 112 2.18 6.77 -11.27
CA GLY A 112 1.91 6.63 -9.85
C GLY A 112 3.19 6.41 -9.04
N LEU A 113 3.32 7.10 -7.92
CA LEU A 113 4.35 6.90 -6.90
C LEU A 113 3.67 6.48 -5.59
N TYR A 114 4.21 5.46 -4.95
CA TYR A 114 3.77 5.01 -3.64
C TYR A 114 4.97 4.83 -2.73
N LEU A 115 4.93 5.48 -1.57
CA LEU A 115 5.97 5.40 -0.55
C LEU A 115 5.34 5.07 0.80
N ARG A 116 5.97 4.18 1.56
CA ARG A 116 5.63 3.89 2.95
C ARG A 116 6.90 3.77 3.76
N ALA A 117 6.86 4.33 4.97
CA ALA A 117 7.92 4.18 5.95
C ALA A 117 7.28 3.96 7.32
N VAL A 118 7.77 2.96 8.03
CA VAL A 118 7.42 2.68 9.41
C VAL A 118 8.68 2.71 10.26
N THR A 119 8.60 3.31 11.42
CA THR A 119 9.74 3.47 12.34
C THR A 119 9.29 3.16 13.75
N GLY A 120 9.97 2.26 14.43
CA GLY A 120 9.83 2.06 15.86
C GLY A 120 10.42 3.25 16.62
N LEU A 121 9.68 3.78 17.59
CA LEU A 121 10.13 4.94 18.40
C LEU A 121 10.88 4.49 19.66
N THR A 122 10.48 3.39 20.25
CA THR A 122 11.07 2.81 21.47
C THR A 122 11.65 1.43 21.22
N ASP A 123 10.95 0.63 20.43
CA ASP A 123 11.28 -0.77 20.14
C ASP A 123 11.33 -1.03 18.63
N ASP A 124 11.80 -2.21 18.24
CA ASP A 124 11.79 -2.68 16.86
C ASP A 124 10.35 -2.76 16.32
N VAL A 125 10.18 -2.43 15.05
CA VAL A 125 8.88 -2.53 14.37
C VAL A 125 8.40 -3.98 14.37
N ARG A 126 7.21 -4.23 14.94
CA ARG A 126 6.61 -5.55 14.96
C ARG A 126 6.22 -6.03 13.55
N LEU A 127 6.16 -7.34 13.39
CA LEU A 127 5.81 -8.00 12.14
C LEU A 127 4.48 -7.48 11.55
N SER A 128 3.46 -7.32 12.38
CA SER A 128 2.13 -6.87 11.99
C SER A 128 2.06 -5.40 11.57
N GLU A 129 3.03 -4.59 11.99
CA GLU A 129 3.11 -3.16 11.67
C GLU A 129 4.00 -2.87 10.48
N ARG A 130 4.75 -3.86 10.00
CA ARG A 130 5.62 -3.71 8.84
C ARG A 130 4.82 -3.49 7.56
N VAL A 131 5.45 -2.80 6.64
CA VAL A 131 4.82 -2.44 5.39
C VAL A 131 5.06 -3.50 4.31
N ASN A 132 4.08 -3.61 3.44
CA ASN A 132 4.10 -4.39 2.22
C ASN A 132 3.60 -3.55 1.05
N LEU A 133 3.93 -3.96 -0.17
CA LEU A 133 3.35 -3.35 -1.36
C LEU A 133 1.96 -3.94 -1.64
N PRO A 134 0.92 -3.09 -1.80
CA PRO A 134 -0.37 -3.54 -2.32
C PRO A 134 -0.21 -4.15 -3.72
N ARG A 135 -0.99 -5.18 -4.03
CA ARG A 135 -0.97 -5.87 -5.34
C ARG A 135 -1.08 -4.90 -6.53
N LYS A 136 -1.90 -3.86 -6.41
CA LYS A 136 -2.07 -2.85 -7.45
C LYS A 136 -0.82 -1.97 -7.70
N ARG A 137 0.15 -1.98 -6.78
CA ARG A 137 1.38 -1.18 -6.87
C ARG A 137 2.59 -1.99 -7.37
N LEU A 138 2.44 -3.31 -7.48
CA LEU A 138 3.42 -4.18 -8.14
C LEU A 138 2.67 -5.42 -8.64
N ARG A 139 2.06 -5.30 -9.81
CA ARG A 139 1.26 -6.35 -10.44
C ARG A 139 2.14 -7.53 -10.87
N GLY A 140 1.60 -8.72 -10.97
CA GLY A 140 2.35 -9.94 -11.30
C GLY A 140 3.08 -10.59 -10.12
N PHE A 141 3.14 -9.93 -8.94
CA PHE A 141 3.71 -10.48 -7.73
C PHE A 141 2.63 -10.82 -6.70
N GLU A 142 2.85 -11.88 -5.94
CA GLU A 142 1.98 -12.25 -4.83
C GLU A 142 2.16 -11.24 -3.69
N SER A 143 1.03 -10.76 -3.13
CA SER A 143 1.03 -9.82 -2.01
C SER A 143 1.74 -10.41 -0.79
N GLY A 144 2.60 -9.64 -0.16
CA GLY A 144 3.37 -10.08 1.01
C GLY A 144 4.54 -11.02 0.69
N LYS A 145 4.81 -11.31 -0.60
CA LYS A 145 5.94 -12.16 -1.03
C LYS A 145 7.10 -11.35 -1.64
N ILE A 146 7.23 -10.10 -1.19
CA ILE A 146 8.30 -9.20 -1.62
C ILE A 146 8.95 -8.63 -0.36
N GLY A 147 10.27 -8.50 -0.41
CA GLY A 147 11.05 -7.88 0.66
C GLY A 147 11.78 -8.88 1.54
N PRO A 148 12.08 -8.50 2.79
CA PRO A 148 12.87 -9.29 3.72
C PRO A 148 12.28 -10.67 4.01
N VAL A 149 13.18 -11.66 4.10
CA VAL A 149 12.84 -13.06 4.38
C VAL A 149 13.61 -13.52 5.61
N ASP A 150 12.90 -13.99 6.62
CA ASP A 150 13.45 -14.62 7.82
C ASP A 150 13.19 -16.13 7.74
N ASP A 151 14.25 -16.91 7.56
CA ASP A 151 14.22 -18.32 7.16
C ASP A 151 13.43 -18.54 5.85
N LYS A 152 12.15 -18.85 5.96
CA LYS A 152 11.23 -19.12 4.85
C LYS A 152 10.03 -18.19 4.83
N ASP A 153 9.91 -17.32 5.83
CA ASP A 153 8.79 -16.44 6.02
C ASP A 153 9.10 -15.02 5.52
N TYR A 154 8.25 -14.49 4.66
CA TYR A 154 8.30 -13.08 4.30
C TYR A 154 7.78 -12.25 5.48
N VAL A 155 8.57 -11.30 5.90
CA VAL A 155 8.29 -10.54 7.13
C VAL A 155 7.88 -9.09 6.90
N GLY A 156 7.75 -8.67 5.62
CA GLY A 156 7.57 -7.27 5.28
C GLY A 156 8.82 -6.44 5.59
N GLY A 157 8.73 -5.14 5.42
CA GLY A 157 9.85 -4.23 5.67
C GLY A 157 9.43 -2.97 6.41
N ASN A 158 10.41 -2.18 6.80
CA ASN A 158 10.17 -0.86 7.36
C ASN A 158 9.87 0.18 6.26
N TYR A 159 10.30 -0.11 5.03
CA TYR A 159 10.15 0.76 3.88
C TYR A 159 9.54 0.01 2.71
N ALA A 160 8.67 0.68 1.96
CA ALA A 160 8.14 0.21 0.70
C ALA A 160 8.04 1.37 -0.29
N ALA A 161 8.44 1.12 -1.53
CA ALA A 161 8.31 2.09 -2.62
C ALA A 161 7.88 1.40 -3.91
N SER A 162 7.03 2.05 -4.68
CA SER A 162 6.76 1.65 -6.07
C SER A 162 6.55 2.83 -6.98
N LEU A 163 6.90 2.62 -8.24
CA LEU A 163 6.61 3.47 -9.37
C LEU A 163 5.77 2.68 -10.36
N ASN A 164 4.67 3.27 -10.81
CA ASN A 164 3.69 2.64 -11.68
C ASN A 164 3.49 3.51 -12.92
N PHE A 165 3.60 2.94 -14.09
CA PHE A 165 3.18 3.55 -15.34
C PHE A 165 2.05 2.73 -15.94
N GLN A 166 1.03 3.40 -16.47
CA GLN A 166 -0.05 2.75 -17.19
C GLN A 166 -0.53 3.64 -18.33
N THR A 167 -0.86 3.04 -19.46
CA THR A 167 -1.51 3.74 -20.56
C THR A 167 -2.68 2.91 -21.08
N ASN A 168 -3.80 3.53 -21.35
CA ASN A 168 -4.92 2.85 -21.99
C ASN A 168 -4.66 2.67 -23.49
N LEU A 169 -5.31 1.68 -24.07
CA LEU A 169 -5.17 1.26 -25.47
C LEU A 169 -6.54 1.25 -26.16
N PRO A 170 -7.21 2.41 -26.33
CA PRO A 170 -8.59 2.47 -26.83
C PRO A 170 -8.75 1.96 -28.26
N PHE A 171 -7.68 1.94 -29.03
CA PHE A 171 -7.65 1.48 -30.41
C PHE A 171 -7.72 -0.06 -30.55
N LEU A 172 -7.45 -0.84 -29.49
CA LEU A 172 -7.47 -2.30 -29.59
C LEU A 172 -8.89 -2.84 -29.78
N PHE A 173 -9.84 -2.27 -29.06
CA PHE A 173 -11.24 -2.74 -29.10
C PHE A 173 -12.22 -1.58 -29.02
N PRO A 174 -12.33 -0.73 -30.06
CA PRO A 174 -13.14 0.50 -30.03
C PRO A 174 -14.64 0.24 -29.88
N SER A 175 -15.10 -0.98 -30.12
CA SER A 175 -16.51 -1.36 -29.98
C SER A 175 -16.94 -1.66 -28.54
N PHE A 176 -16.00 -1.82 -27.60
CA PHE A 176 -16.29 -2.16 -26.20
C PHE A 176 -16.19 -0.92 -25.29
N GLN A 177 -17.23 -0.06 -25.31
CA GLN A 177 -17.24 1.18 -24.54
C GLN A 177 -17.22 0.99 -23.02
N SER A 178 -17.52 -0.21 -22.53
CA SER A 178 -17.47 -0.56 -21.10
C SER A 178 -16.17 -1.25 -20.66
N MET A 179 -15.18 -1.34 -21.56
CA MET A 179 -13.92 -2.04 -21.32
C MET A 179 -12.74 -1.16 -21.71
N ASP A 180 -11.81 -0.93 -20.80
CA ASP A 180 -10.56 -0.25 -21.06
C ASP A 180 -9.41 -1.25 -21.02
N PHE A 181 -8.72 -1.41 -22.14
CA PHE A 181 -7.49 -2.17 -22.21
C PHE A 181 -6.32 -1.25 -21.91
N ASN A 182 -5.40 -1.72 -21.11
CA ASN A 182 -4.22 -0.94 -20.74
C ASN A 182 -2.94 -1.77 -20.79
N TYR A 183 -1.84 -1.08 -21.00
CA TYR A 183 -0.48 -1.60 -20.85
C TYR A 183 0.12 -0.97 -19.60
N PHE A 184 0.86 -1.73 -18.82
CA PHE A 184 1.49 -1.23 -17.61
C PHE A 184 2.95 -1.67 -17.46
N VAL A 185 3.68 -0.86 -16.71
CA VAL A 185 5.02 -1.16 -16.20
C VAL A 185 5.05 -0.75 -14.74
N ASP A 186 5.37 -1.69 -13.87
CA ASP A 186 5.50 -1.45 -12.43
C ASP A 186 6.94 -1.75 -12.00
N ALA A 187 7.44 -0.96 -11.06
CA ALA A 187 8.70 -1.21 -10.38
C ALA A 187 8.54 -0.92 -8.89
N GLY A 188 9.14 -1.72 -8.03
CA GLY A 188 9.04 -1.51 -6.59
C GLY A 188 9.86 -2.46 -5.76
N ASN A 189 9.96 -2.14 -4.48
CA ASN A 189 10.62 -2.98 -3.47
C ASN A 189 10.05 -2.73 -2.08
N VAL A 190 10.32 -3.70 -1.19
CA VAL A 190 10.09 -3.62 0.26
C VAL A 190 11.40 -3.97 0.92
N TRP A 191 11.87 -3.18 1.87
CA TRP A 191 13.17 -3.39 2.53
C TRP A 191 13.21 -2.82 3.94
N GLY A 192 14.31 -3.10 4.64
CA GLY A 192 14.59 -2.66 5.99
C GLY A 192 13.92 -3.54 7.04
N VAL A 193 14.72 -4.04 7.96
CA VAL A 193 14.28 -4.72 9.19
C VAL A 193 15.18 -4.28 10.33
N ASP A 194 14.60 -4.09 11.50
CA ASP A 194 15.32 -3.58 12.67
C ASP A 194 16.10 -4.68 13.39
N TYR A 195 15.60 -5.91 13.33
CA TYR A 195 16.15 -7.03 14.07
C TYR A 195 17.02 -7.94 13.22
N SER A 196 18.03 -8.50 13.84
CA SER A 196 18.88 -9.59 13.36
C SER A 196 19.50 -9.45 11.96
N ASN A 197 20.82 -9.51 11.91
CA ASN A 197 21.60 -9.58 10.66
C ASN A 197 21.41 -10.91 9.88
N SER A 198 20.61 -11.85 10.39
CA SER A 198 20.32 -13.13 9.74
C SER A 198 19.16 -13.06 8.75
N VAL A 199 18.44 -11.94 8.70
CA VAL A 199 17.33 -11.72 7.77
C VAL A 199 17.86 -11.38 6.39
N GLY A 200 17.39 -12.09 5.38
CA GLY A 200 17.66 -11.78 3.98
C GLY A 200 16.94 -10.52 3.54
N ASP A 201 17.52 -9.36 3.84
CA ASP A 201 17.00 -8.07 3.36
C ASP A 201 17.56 -7.78 1.97
N SER A 202 16.67 -7.58 1.00
CA SER A 202 17.04 -7.38 -0.40
C SER A 202 16.75 -5.96 -0.85
N SER A 203 17.78 -5.25 -1.28
CA SER A 203 17.66 -3.96 -1.95
C SER A 203 17.29 -4.07 -3.44
N GLN A 204 17.02 -5.27 -3.95
CA GLN A 204 16.72 -5.49 -5.37
C GLN A 204 15.35 -4.93 -5.74
N ILE A 205 15.34 -4.02 -6.70
CA ILE A 205 14.11 -3.54 -7.32
C ILE A 205 13.53 -4.66 -8.17
N ARG A 206 12.26 -4.96 -7.97
CA ARG A 206 11.48 -5.87 -8.80
C ARG A 206 10.66 -5.07 -9.79
N SER A 207 10.52 -5.59 -10.99
CA SER A 207 9.71 -4.95 -12.04
C SER A 207 8.81 -5.97 -12.72
N SER A 208 7.69 -5.50 -13.21
CA SER A 208 6.74 -6.25 -14.00
C SER A 208 6.19 -5.38 -15.12
N THR A 209 5.77 -6.04 -16.18
CA THR A 209 5.06 -5.43 -17.30
C THR A 209 3.97 -6.37 -17.75
N GLY A 210 2.88 -5.84 -18.25
CA GLY A 210 1.75 -6.64 -18.69
C GLY A 210 0.65 -5.81 -19.30
N VAL A 211 -0.45 -6.50 -19.60
CA VAL A 211 -1.68 -5.89 -20.09
C VAL A 211 -2.79 -6.05 -19.06
N GLY A 212 -3.65 -5.07 -18.96
CA GLY A 212 -4.81 -5.08 -18.10
C GLY A 212 -6.09 -4.85 -18.87
N LEU A 213 -7.19 -5.30 -18.28
CA LEU A 213 -8.54 -5.05 -18.72
C LEU A 213 -9.32 -4.50 -17.53
N GLU A 214 -9.85 -3.30 -17.64
CA GLU A 214 -10.82 -2.73 -16.72
C GLU A 214 -12.21 -2.82 -17.35
N TRP A 215 -13.08 -3.58 -16.73
CA TRP A 215 -14.46 -3.75 -17.20
C TRP A 215 -15.42 -3.05 -16.24
N PHE A 216 -16.13 -2.06 -16.77
CA PHE A 216 -17.14 -1.28 -16.06
C PHE A 216 -18.51 -1.97 -16.16
N SER A 217 -18.74 -2.89 -15.23
CA SER A 217 -20.02 -3.61 -15.17
C SER A 217 -21.08 -2.83 -14.37
N PRO A 218 -22.38 -3.15 -14.52
CA PRO A 218 -23.46 -2.51 -13.74
C PRO A 218 -23.34 -2.70 -12.23
N ILE A 219 -22.56 -3.69 -11.77
CA ILE A 219 -22.34 -3.97 -10.35
C ILE A 219 -21.01 -3.43 -9.82
N GLY A 220 -20.21 -2.76 -10.67
CA GLY A 220 -18.94 -2.13 -10.33
C GLY A 220 -17.79 -2.47 -11.29
N PRO A 221 -16.63 -1.85 -11.10
CA PRO A 221 -15.46 -2.10 -11.94
C PRO A 221 -14.77 -3.43 -11.56
N PHE A 222 -14.38 -4.18 -12.58
CA PHE A 222 -13.54 -5.36 -12.46
C PHE A 222 -12.22 -5.09 -13.17
N THR A 223 -11.11 -5.45 -12.53
CA THR A 223 -9.77 -5.32 -13.11
C THR A 223 -9.14 -6.71 -13.25
N PHE A 224 -8.72 -7.03 -14.46
CA PHE A 224 -7.98 -8.23 -14.80
C PHE A 224 -6.58 -7.82 -15.27
N THR A 225 -5.56 -8.55 -14.85
CA THR A 225 -4.15 -8.32 -15.25
C THR A 225 -3.51 -9.63 -15.67
N LEU A 226 -2.78 -9.58 -16.79
CA LEU A 226 -2.00 -10.67 -17.36
C LEU A 226 -0.54 -10.25 -17.53
#